data_c46eb579cc7d33498ebe5d83597153a1
#
_entry.id   c46eb579cc7d33498ebe5d83597153a1
#
_cell.length_a   1.000
_cell.length_b   1.000
_cell.length_c   1.000
_cell.angle_alpha   90.00
_cell.angle_beta   90.00
_cell.angle_gamma   90.00
#
_symmetry.space_group_name_H-M   'P 1'
#
loop_
_entity.id
_entity.type
_entity.pdbx_description
1 polymer ?
#
loop_
_entity_poly.entity_id
_entity_poly.type
_entity_poly.pdbx_seq_one_letter_code
_entity_poly.pdbx_strand_id
1 'polypeptide(L)'
;SVDFRKKRGHAYMLEDQMFTGRQAVPQPGTCLHCHASVYVPYKKAGNGDIMAGFEKFNAMPYAEAAKNVSHPVACIDCHDSQTMALRVTRPAFIEGIRAYKASLGIPNYDVNTMATRQEMRAYVCGQCHVEYSFQGKEKRLVYPWFKGLTVDAALAFYRRAPSVAPED
;
A
#
# COMPACT_ATOMS: atom_id res chain seq x y z
N SER A 1 17.22 -18.96 3.67
CA SER A 1 16.71 -17.68 4.03
C SER A 1 16.15 -17.72 5.44
N VAL A 2 16.62 -16.85 6.26
CA VAL A 2 16.38 -16.80 7.72
C VAL A 2 14.95 -16.38 8.03
N ASP A 3 14.15 -16.00 7.04
CA ASP A 3 12.95 -15.20 7.25
C ASP A 3 11.64 -15.94 7.14
N PHE A 4 11.66 -17.22 6.83
CA PHE A 4 10.45 -17.99 6.72
C PHE A 4 9.96 -18.46 8.09
N ARG A 5 9.19 -17.62 8.72
CA ARG A 5 8.39 -17.98 9.89
C ARG A 5 6.98 -18.34 9.46
N LYS A 6 6.27 -19.13 10.29
CA LYS A 6 4.85 -19.39 10.06
C LYS A 6 4.10 -18.06 9.99
N LYS A 7 3.33 -17.86 8.96
CA LYS A 7 2.45 -16.70 8.83
C LYS A 7 1.37 -16.77 9.91
N ARG A 8 1.27 -15.73 10.71
CA ARG A 8 0.35 -15.67 11.84
C ARG A 8 -0.90 -14.83 11.55
N GLY A 9 -1.05 -14.34 10.31
CA GLY A 9 -2.18 -13.52 9.88
C GLY A 9 -2.11 -12.05 10.30
N HIS A 10 -3.19 -11.32 10.06
CA HIS A 10 -3.25 -9.86 10.22
C HIS A 10 -2.92 -9.39 11.64
N ALA A 11 -3.30 -10.16 12.65
CA ALA A 11 -3.07 -9.80 14.05
C ALA A 11 -1.59 -9.65 14.43
N TYR A 12 -0.70 -10.29 13.71
CA TYR A 12 0.74 -10.31 14.02
C TYR A 12 1.60 -9.67 12.95
N MET A 13 1.00 -9.18 11.87
CA MET A 13 1.77 -8.73 10.70
C MET A 13 2.71 -7.56 11.00
N LEU A 14 2.36 -6.66 11.92
CA LEU A 14 3.23 -5.57 12.33
C LEU A 14 4.43 -6.10 13.12
N GLU A 15 4.19 -6.96 14.09
CA GLU A 15 5.25 -7.60 14.88
C GLU A 15 6.17 -8.43 13.98
N ASP A 16 5.59 -9.24 13.10
CA ASP A 16 6.36 -10.06 12.16
C ASP A 16 7.24 -9.20 11.25
N GLN A 17 6.75 -8.05 10.78
CA GLN A 17 7.52 -7.10 9.98
C GLN A 17 8.69 -6.48 10.76
N MET A 18 8.53 -6.22 12.06
CA MET A 18 9.60 -5.67 12.89
C MET A 18 10.76 -6.65 13.10
N PHE A 19 10.49 -7.94 13.07
CA PHE A 19 11.47 -9.01 13.35
C PHE A 19 11.90 -9.81 12.12
N THR A 20 11.61 -9.34 10.91
CA THR A 20 12.12 -10.00 9.70
C THR A 20 13.60 -9.71 9.48
N GLY A 21 14.32 -10.61 8.82
CA GLY A 21 15.72 -10.39 8.43
C GLY A 21 15.92 -9.20 7.48
N ARG A 22 14.86 -8.73 6.82
CA ARG A 22 14.90 -7.50 6.01
C ARG A 22 15.27 -6.26 6.83
N GLN A 23 14.99 -6.27 8.14
CA GLN A 23 15.34 -5.16 9.04
C GLN A 23 16.84 -5.09 9.35
N ALA A 24 17.65 -6.07 8.93
CA ALA A 24 19.11 -6.02 9.02
C ALA A 24 19.72 -4.91 8.13
N VAL A 25 18.97 -4.43 7.16
CA VAL A 25 19.35 -3.28 6.31
C VAL A 25 18.26 -2.21 6.40
N PRO A 26 18.60 -0.92 6.17
CA PRO A 26 17.62 0.16 6.21
C PRO A 26 16.43 -0.10 5.29
N GLN A 27 15.23 -0.06 5.84
CA GLN A 27 13.97 -0.24 5.12
C GLN A 27 13.21 1.08 5.05
N PRO A 28 12.38 1.33 4.00
CA PRO A 28 11.53 2.50 3.91
C PRO A 28 10.29 2.35 4.78
N GLY A 29 9.75 3.46 5.24
CA GLY A 29 8.48 3.52 5.97
C GLY A 29 7.28 3.01 5.18
N THR A 30 7.41 2.95 3.86
CA THR A 30 6.44 2.36 2.92
C THR A 30 6.01 0.94 3.29
N CYS A 31 6.88 0.14 3.93
CA CYS A 31 6.52 -1.22 4.36
C CYS A 31 5.27 -1.22 5.26
N LEU A 32 5.08 -0.19 6.07
CA LEU A 32 3.93 -0.07 6.97
C LEU A 32 2.60 0.10 6.23
N HIS A 33 2.63 0.51 4.97
CA HIS A 33 1.42 0.65 4.15
C HIS A 33 0.56 -0.61 4.14
N CYS A 34 1.19 -1.78 4.09
CA CYS A 34 0.51 -3.08 4.11
C CYS A 34 0.60 -3.79 5.48
N HIS A 35 1.59 -3.44 6.31
CA HIS A 35 1.90 -4.19 7.53
C HIS A 35 1.43 -3.53 8.83
N ALA A 36 0.72 -2.41 8.77
CA ALA A 36 0.20 -1.71 9.94
C ALA A 36 -1.19 -1.12 9.69
N SER A 37 -1.90 -0.78 10.77
CA SER A 37 -3.05 0.11 10.70
C SER A 37 -2.56 1.54 10.47
N VAL A 38 -2.69 2.04 9.26
CA VAL A 38 -2.13 3.35 8.86
C VAL A 38 -3.17 4.42 8.55
N TYR A 39 -4.46 4.08 8.52
CA TYR A 39 -5.50 5.05 8.19
C TYR A 39 -5.47 6.27 9.13
N VAL A 40 -5.47 6.02 10.44
CA VAL A 40 -5.42 7.09 11.44
C VAL A 40 -4.04 7.78 11.47
N PRO A 41 -2.90 7.05 11.49
CA PRO A 41 -1.58 7.64 11.39
C PRO A 41 -1.40 8.54 10.17
N TYR A 42 -1.87 8.13 8.99
CA TYR A 42 -1.79 8.95 7.79
C TYR A 42 -2.63 10.23 7.91
N LYS A 43 -3.87 10.14 8.41
CA LYS A 43 -4.68 11.33 8.66
C LYS A 43 -4.02 12.30 9.62
N LYS A 44 -3.42 11.78 10.70
CA LYS A 44 -2.69 12.59 11.68
C LYS A 44 -1.48 13.28 11.06
N ALA A 45 -0.63 12.53 10.34
CA ALA A 45 0.57 13.07 9.70
C ALA A 45 0.24 14.07 8.58
N GLY A 46 -0.86 13.84 7.84
CA GLY A 46 -1.30 14.68 6.74
C GLY A 46 -2.29 15.78 7.11
N ASN A 47 -2.50 16.06 8.41
CA ASN A 47 -3.48 17.07 8.88
C ASN A 47 -4.89 16.84 8.30
N GLY A 48 -5.33 15.59 8.28
CA GLY A 48 -6.63 15.16 7.73
C GLY A 48 -6.55 14.54 6.33
N ASP A 49 -5.52 14.83 5.55
CA ASP A 49 -5.30 14.28 4.22
C ASP A 49 -4.48 12.99 4.30
N ILE A 50 -5.10 11.86 3.91
CA ILE A 50 -4.44 10.56 3.94
C ILE A 50 -3.33 10.41 2.90
N MET A 51 -3.44 11.12 1.76
CA MET A 51 -2.42 11.11 0.71
C MET A 51 -1.17 11.83 1.19
N ALA A 52 -1.32 13.05 1.73
CA ALA A 52 -0.21 13.80 2.32
C ALA A 52 0.47 13.03 3.46
N GLY A 53 -0.31 12.32 4.28
CA GLY A 53 0.23 11.45 5.32
C GLY A 53 0.99 10.24 4.78
N PHE A 54 0.49 9.61 3.73
CA PHE A 54 1.18 8.53 3.03
C PHE A 54 2.52 8.98 2.47
N GLU A 55 2.59 10.14 1.80
CA GLU A 55 3.84 10.67 1.26
C GLU A 55 4.87 10.93 2.36
N LYS A 56 4.44 11.48 3.50
CA LYS A 56 5.35 11.68 4.65
C LYS A 56 5.90 10.36 5.19
N PHE A 57 5.05 9.35 5.39
CA PHE A 57 5.49 8.03 5.86
C PHE A 57 6.43 7.37 4.86
N ASN A 58 6.13 7.49 3.58
CA ASN A 58 6.93 6.92 2.51
C ASN A 58 8.35 7.49 2.47
N ALA A 59 8.51 8.79 2.74
CA ALA A 59 9.80 9.47 2.81
C ALA A 59 10.60 9.16 4.10
N MET A 60 9.97 8.60 5.14
CA MET A 60 10.64 8.27 6.40
C MET A 60 11.38 6.93 6.30
N PRO A 61 12.52 6.75 6.99
CA PRO A 61 13.05 5.43 7.32
C PRO A 61 12.01 4.63 8.12
N TYR A 62 12.00 3.31 7.93
CA TYR A 62 11.06 2.41 8.65
C TYR A 62 11.05 2.63 10.16
N ALA A 63 12.24 2.74 10.77
CA ALA A 63 12.38 2.90 12.22
C ALA A 63 11.69 4.18 12.75
N GLU A 64 11.66 5.24 11.95
CA GLU A 64 10.97 6.49 12.30
C GLU A 64 9.46 6.38 12.05
N ALA A 65 9.08 5.84 10.91
CA ALA A 65 7.68 5.64 10.56
C ALA A 65 6.98 4.69 11.56
N ALA A 66 7.67 3.63 12.00
CA ALA A 66 7.16 2.65 12.96
C ALA A 66 6.78 3.25 14.32
N LYS A 67 7.42 4.34 14.74
CA LYS A 67 7.06 5.05 15.99
C LYS A 67 5.65 5.66 15.97
N ASN A 68 5.08 5.81 14.79
CA ASN A 68 3.76 6.42 14.58
C ASN A 68 2.62 5.39 14.44
N VAL A 69 2.92 4.10 14.48
CA VAL A 69 1.95 3.02 14.41
C VAL A 69 2.02 2.14 15.64
N SER A 70 0.88 1.66 16.12
CA SER A 70 0.80 0.85 17.34
C SER A 70 0.01 -0.44 17.14
N HIS A 71 -0.64 -0.59 15.98
CA HIS A 71 -1.51 -1.72 15.71
C HIS A 71 -1.22 -2.35 14.35
N PRO A 72 -1.36 -3.68 14.22
CA PRO A 72 -1.45 -4.34 12.90
C PRO A 72 -2.70 -3.84 12.16
N VAL A 73 -2.95 -4.33 10.95
CA VAL A 73 -4.16 -3.99 10.21
C VAL A 73 -5.40 -4.25 11.08
N ALA A 74 -6.27 -3.26 11.15
CA ALA A 74 -7.44 -3.22 12.02
C ALA A 74 -8.72 -2.97 11.20
N CYS A 75 -9.89 -3.11 11.82
CA CYS A 75 -11.18 -2.96 11.15
C CYS A 75 -11.31 -1.64 10.36
N ILE A 76 -10.80 -0.54 10.93
CA ILE A 76 -10.86 0.79 10.31
C ILE A 76 -10.10 0.90 8.99
N ASP A 77 -9.16 0.02 8.74
CA ASP A 77 -8.40 0.00 7.48
C ASP A 77 -9.22 -0.54 6.28
N CYS A 78 -10.30 -1.27 6.57
CA CYS A 78 -11.17 -1.90 5.58
C CYS A 78 -12.64 -1.50 5.74
N HIS A 79 -13.03 -0.97 6.89
CA HIS A 79 -14.42 -0.60 7.19
C HIS A 79 -14.54 0.88 7.55
N ASP A 80 -15.61 1.48 7.09
CA ASP A 80 -16.03 2.78 7.60
C ASP A 80 -16.48 2.65 9.05
N SER A 81 -15.99 3.54 9.92
CA SER A 81 -16.21 3.43 11.37
C SER A 81 -17.65 3.72 11.82
N GLN A 82 -18.46 4.35 10.98
CA GLN A 82 -19.85 4.69 11.31
C GLN A 82 -20.84 3.71 10.71
N THR A 83 -20.62 3.31 9.46
CA THR A 83 -21.56 2.51 8.68
C THR A 83 -21.17 1.04 8.58
N MET A 84 -19.93 0.71 8.91
CA MET A 84 -19.30 -0.60 8.70
C MET A 84 -19.22 -1.01 7.22
N ALA A 85 -19.57 -0.12 6.29
CA ALA A 85 -19.37 -0.38 4.87
C ALA A 85 -17.90 -0.62 4.54
N LEU A 86 -17.64 -1.49 3.57
CA LEU A 86 -16.28 -1.71 3.06
C LEU A 86 -15.75 -0.44 2.41
N ARG A 87 -14.49 -0.15 2.67
CA ARG A 87 -13.78 0.95 2.02
C ARG A 87 -12.31 0.62 1.81
N VAL A 88 -11.73 1.24 0.81
CA VAL A 88 -10.30 1.24 0.55
C VAL A 88 -9.68 2.47 1.23
N THR A 89 -8.62 2.26 1.99
CA THR A 89 -7.95 3.32 2.76
C THR A 89 -6.48 3.49 2.40
N ARG A 90 -5.94 2.69 1.49
CA ARG A 90 -4.53 2.72 1.08
C ARG A 90 -4.32 3.67 -0.10
N PRO A 91 -3.66 4.85 0.10
CA PRO A 91 -3.52 5.87 -0.93
C PRO A 91 -2.88 5.36 -2.22
N ALA A 92 -1.82 4.56 -2.13
CA ALA A 92 -1.18 4.01 -3.32
C ALA A 92 -2.14 3.13 -4.14
N PHE A 93 -3.00 2.34 -3.48
CA PHE A 93 -4.01 1.54 -4.16
C PHE A 93 -5.09 2.41 -4.82
N ILE A 94 -5.55 3.46 -4.12
CA ILE A 94 -6.52 4.42 -4.66
C ILE A 94 -6.00 5.04 -5.95
N GLU A 95 -4.74 5.46 -5.97
CA GLU A 95 -4.09 5.98 -7.18
C GLU A 95 -3.98 4.92 -8.28
N GLY A 96 -3.53 3.71 -7.92
CA GLY A 96 -3.37 2.62 -8.88
C GLY A 96 -4.69 2.25 -9.55
N ILE A 97 -5.79 2.12 -8.80
CA ILE A 97 -7.11 1.84 -9.35
C ILE A 97 -7.63 3.02 -10.18
N ARG A 98 -7.39 4.26 -9.74
CA ARG A 98 -7.76 5.44 -10.52
C ARG A 98 -7.05 5.45 -11.89
N ALA A 99 -5.75 5.18 -11.91
CA ALA A 99 -4.97 5.09 -13.15
C ALA A 99 -5.45 3.95 -14.05
N TYR A 100 -5.76 2.78 -13.48
CA TYR A 100 -6.34 1.66 -14.21
C TYR A 100 -7.69 2.02 -14.84
N LYS A 101 -8.60 2.59 -14.07
CA LYS A 101 -9.93 3.00 -14.58
C LYS A 101 -9.82 4.09 -15.64
N ALA A 102 -8.90 5.03 -15.49
CA ALA A 102 -8.63 6.04 -16.51
C ALA A 102 -8.16 5.41 -17.83
N SER A 103 -7.33 4.33 -17.78
CA SER A 103 -6.92 3.60 -18.98
C SER A 103 -8.09 2.90 -19.70
N LEU A 104 -9.21 2.68 -18.99
CA LEU A 104 -10.46 2.15 -19.53
C LEU A 104 -11.46 3.25 -19.94
N GLY A 105 -11.04 4.51 -19.96
CA GLY A 105 -11.91 5.63 -20.32
C GLY A 105 -12.80 6.15 -19.18
N ILE A 106 -12.55 5.77 -17.93
CA ILE A 106 -13.29 6.20 -16.74
C ILE A 106 -12.37 7.14 -15.92
N PRO A 107 -12.32 8.43 -16.24
CA PRO A 107 -11.48 9.39 -15.50
C PRO A 107 -12.05 9.69 -14.11
N ASN A 108 -11.21 10.18 -13.22
CA ASN A 108 -11.57 10.62 -11.87
C ASN A 108 -12.29 9.56 -11.02
N TYR A 109 -11.98 8.29 -11.26
CA TYR A 109 -12.58 7.19 -10.52
C TYR A 109 -12.28 7.28 -9.02
N ASP A 110 -13.33 7.31 -8.21
CA ASP A 110 -13.25 7.17 -6.76
C ASP A 110 -13.70 5.76 -6.37
N VAL A 111 -12.75 4.97 -5.89
CA VAL A 111 -12.97 3.58 -5.52
C VAL A 111 -14.04 3.41 -4.42
N ASN A 112 -14.15 4.36 -3.51
CA ASN A 112 -15.06 4.25 -2.38
C ASN A 112 -16.52 4.61 -2.70
N THR A 113 -16.75 5.32 -3.80
CA THR A 113 -18.10 5.73 -4.21
C THR A 113 -18.55 5.09 -5.52
N MET A 114 -17.62 4.71 -6.39
CA MET A 114 -17.91 4.21 -7.74
C MET A 114 -17.69 2.70 -7.91
N ALA A 115 -16.98 2.04 -6.99
CA ALA A 115 -16.77 0.60 -7.11
C ALA A 115 -18.09 -0.15 -6.94
N THR A 116 -18.32 -1.11 -7.84
CA THR A 116 -19.39 -2.08 -7.66
C THR A 116 -19.15 -2.91 -6.40
N ARG A 117 -20.20 -3.55 -5.88
CA ARG A 117 -20.08 -4.46 -4.74
C ARG A 117 -19.05 -5.57 -5.00
N GLN A 118 -18.99 -6.08 -6.22
CA GLN A 118 -18.04 -7.14 -6.58
C GLN A 118 -16.60 -6.61 -6.63
N GLU A 119 -16.39 -5.43 -7.18
CA GLU A 119 -15.07 -4.79 -7.18
C GLU A 119 -14.61 -4.47 -5.76
N MET A 120 -15.46 -3.89 -4.93
CA MET A 120 -15.10 -3.56 -3.55
C MET A 120 -14.68 -4.80 -2.75
N ARG A 121 -15.33 -5.96 -2.95
CA ARG A 121 -14.93 -7.23 -2.32
C ARG A 121 -13.51 -7.66 -2.69
N ALA A 122 -13.07 -7.38 -3.93
CA ALA A 122 -11.70 -7.65 -4.37
C ALA A 122 -10.74 -6.54 -3.91
N TYR A 123 -11.13 -5.29 -4.05
CA TYR A 123 -10.27 -4.15 -3.79
C TYR A 123 -9.89 -3.98 -2.32
N VAL A 124 -10.79 -4.32 -1.40
CA VAL A 124 -10.52 -4.24 0.04
C VAL A 124 -9.38 -5.18 0.47
N CYS A 125 -9.24 -6.32 -0.19
CA CYS A 125 -8.09 -7.21 0.01
C CYS A 125 -6.90 -6.78 -0.86
N GLY A 126 -7.20 -6.42 -2.11
CA GLY A 126 -6.23 -5.98 -3.11
C GLY A 126 -5.43 -4.76 -2.71
N GLN A 127 -5.91 -3.92 -1.79
CA GLN A 127 -5.14 -2.75 -1.34
C GLN A 127 -3.79 -3.11 -0.68
N CYS A 128 -3.60 -4.39 -0.31
CA CYS A 128 -2.34 -4.92 0.23
C CYS A 128 -1.90 -6.22 -0.47
N HIS A 129 -2.83 -7.01 -1.02
CA HIS A 129 -2.58 -8.32 -1.61
C HIS A 129 -2.57 -8.26 -3.14
N VAL A 130 -1.62 -7.54 -3.70
CA VAL A 130 -1.44 -7.39 -5.15
C VAL A 130 0.02 -7.16 -5.49
N GLU A 131 0.35 -7.23 -6.76
CA GLU A 131 1.64 -6.83 -7.30
C GLU A 131 1.86 -5.34 -7.11
N TYR A 132 3.03 -4.96 -6.61
CA TYR A 132 3.42 -3.58 -6.38
C TYR A 132 4.91 -3.38 -6.72
N SER A 133 5.32 -2.11 -6.82
CA SER A 133 6.70 -1.72 -7.04
C SER A 133 7.06 -0.52 -6.17
N PHE A 134 8.36 -0.33 -5.93
CA PHE A 134 8.88 0.87 -5.29
C PHE A 134 9.55 1.77 -6.33
N GLN A 135 9.24 3.05 -6.31
CA GLN A 135 9.81 4.03 -7.24
C GLN A 135 10.48 5.19 -6.50
N GLY A 136 11.47 5.78 -7.16
CA GLY A 136 12.21 6.91 -6.63
C GLY A 136 13.14 6.56 -5.47
N LYS A 137 13.91 7.54 -5.03
CA LYS A 137 14.83 7.41 -3.89
C LYS A 137 14.09 7.13 -2.58
N GLU A 138 12.89 7.68 -2.44
CA GLU A 138 12.03 7.51 -1.26
C GLU A 138 11.34 6.15 -1.24
N LYS A 139 11.56 5.28 -2.24
CA LYS A 139 10.90 3.97 -2.35
C LYS A 139 9.38 4.07 -2.24
N ARG A 140 8.78 5.04 -2.95
CA ARG A 140 7.34 5.25 -2.98
C ARG A 140 6.63 4.03 -3.54
N LEU A 141 5.63 3.54 -2.82
CA LEU A 141 4.81 2.42 -3.27
C LEU A 141 3.93 2.84 -4.44
N VAL A 142 3.97 2.06 -5.52
CA VAL A 142 3.15 2.23 -6.72
C VAL A 142 2.67 0.89 -7.25
N TYR A 143 1.63 0.93 -8.06
CA TYR A 143 1.06 -0.26 -8.69
C TYR A 143 1.25 -0.21 -10.22
N PRO A 144 1.60 -1.32 -10.86
CA PRO A 144 1.93 -1.33 -12.29
C PRO A 144 0.69 -1.39 -13.21
N TRP A 145 -0.41 -0.74 -12.84
CA TRP A 145 -1.71 -0.94 -13.50
C TRP A 145 -2.16 0.16 -14.45
N PHE A 146 -1.42 1.23 -14.59
CA PHE A 146 -1.83 2.38 -15.41
C PHE A 146 -2.02 2.05 -16.90
N LYS A 147 -1.59 0.88 -17.36
CA LYS A 147 -1.83 0.35 -18.72
C LYS A 147 -2.74 -0.88 -18.74
N GLY A 148 -3.31 -1.27 -17.63
CA GLY A 148 -4.17 -2.43 -17.48
C GLY A 148 -3.62 -3.51 -16.54
N LEU A 149 -4.45 -4.53 -16.29
CA LEU A 149 -4.17 -5.66 -15.37
C LEU A 149 -3.69 -6.92 -16.10
N THR A 150 -3.13 -6.78 -17.30
CA THR A 150 -2.60 -7.90 -18.07
C THR A 150 -1.11 -8.12 -17.77
N VAL A 151 -0.62 -9.34 -18.02
CA VAL A 151 0.81 -9.65 -17.89
C VAL A 151 1.65 -8.75 -18.80
N ASP A 152 1.20 -8.49 -20.02
CA ASP A 152 1.91 -7.61 -20.95
C ASP A 152 1.99 -6.16 -20.46
N ALA A 153 0.93 -5.67 -19.82
CA ALA A 153 0.92 -4.34 -19.20
C ALA A 153 1.91 -4.26 -18.03
N ALA A 154 1.97 -5.27 -17.18
CA ALA A 154 2.93 -5.36 -16.07
C ALA A 154 4.37 -5.46 -16.60
N LEU A 155 4.64 -6.29 -17.60
CA LEU A 155 5.95 -6.38 -18.26
C LEU A 155 6.37 -5.06 -18.88
N ALA A 156 5.45 -4.35 -19.54
CA ALA A 156 5.72 -3.04 -20.14
C ALA A 156 6.05 -1.98 -19.07
N PHE A 157 5.44 -2.08 -17.90
CA PHE A 157 5.78 -1.23 -16.75
C PHE A 157 7.23 -1.49 -16.28
N TYR A 158 7.57 -2.75 -15.99
CA TYR A 158 8.91 -3.10 -15.48
C TYR A 158 10.03 -2.86 -16.48
N ARG A 159 9.78 -3.00 -17.79
CA ARG A 159 10.77 -2.67 -18.82
C ARG A 159 11.07 -1.16 -18.92
N ARG A 160 10.20 -0.30 -18.43
CA ARG A 160 10.36 1.17 -18.44
C ARG A 160 10.82 1.73 -17.10
N ALA A 161 10.54 1.02 -16.02
CA ALA A 161 11.10 1.38 -14.72
C ALA A 161 12.62 1.23 -14.82
N PRO A 162 13.41 2.26 -14.52
CA PRO A 162 14.84 2.07 -14.39
C PRO A 162 15.04 0.96 -13.36
N SER A 163 15.72 -0.11 -13.76
CA SER A 163 16.11 -1.17 -12.86
C SER A 163 16.87 -0.50 -11.72
N VAL A 164 16.31 -0.55 -10.51
CA VAL A 164 17.12 -0.41 -9.32
C VAL A 164 17.92 -1.69 -9.28
N ALA A 165 19.04 -1.71 -10.01
CA ALA A 165 20.04 -2.74 -9.81
C ALA A 165 20.43 -2.69 -8.33
N PRO A 166 20.54 -3.82 -7.63
CA PRO A 166 21.22 -3.82 -6.36
C PRO A 166 22.60 -3.24 -6.60
N GLU A 167 22.91 -2.16 -5.92
CA GLU A 167 24.29 -1.71 -5.82
C GLU A 167 25.03 -2.82 -5.09
N ASP A 168 26.00 -3.44 -5.79
CA ASP A 168 26.88 -4.46 -5.26
C ASP A 168 27.68 -3.95 -4.03
#